data_b6f9e4fe7894500f6c5310eaf3d72825
#
_entry.id   b6f9e4fe7894500f6c5310eaf3d72825
#
_cell.length_a   1.000
_cell.length_b   1.000
_cell.length_c   1.000
_cell.angle_alpha   90.00
_cell.angle_beta   90.00
_cell.angle_gamma   90.00
#
_symmetry.space_group_name_H-M   'P 1'
#
loop_
_entity.id
_entity.type
_entity.pdbx_description
1 polymer ?
#
loop_
_entity_poly.entity_id
_entity_poly.type
_entity_poly.pdbx_seq_one_letter_code
_entity_poly.pdbx_strand_id
1 'polypeptide(L)'
;METRLLGVLVELQRRGTMRAVARATGYGTSAVSAQLAALERDVGVALLERVGRNVQFTAAGRRLVEHAEQILVTVEAARAALRADTEPSGLLQVGAYASALSADIVPVARQLAISHPRLRLELQEREPAEVLQLLADDQIDLGFVYDYSLVPRFRDDGGAVRFICATPMVLAIPAGRQAPAVVDSSALLESLADLSWVVNSRGDDDGELIERVCAAVGVIPTIAHKVDSLGLILDFVAADLGIALLPAFVPVRAGVNLVPLATDGPQRRMYAVTRPGRQHWPATSLVTGSVAAHAVQAAGPRVLERDPGASHPPYPKGSG
;
A
#
# COMPACT_ATOMS: atom_id res chain seq x y z
N MET A 1 -20.28 -27.68 -3.99
CA MET A 1 -19.92 -26.27 -4.35
C MET A 1 -18.49 -26.25 -4.86
N GLU A 2 -18.30 -26.00 -6.17
CA GLU A 2 -16.97 -25.99 -6.80
C GLU A 2 -16.29 -24.64 -6.58
N THR A 3 -15.01 -24.64 -6.20
CA THR A 3 -14.22 -23.43 -5.97
C THR A 3 -14.11 -22.54 -7.20
N ARG A 4 -14.11 -23.15 -8.41
CA ARG A 4 -14.12 -22.40 -9.67
C ARG A 4 -15.36 -21.50 -9.82
N LEU A 5 -16.54 -21.99 -9.43
CA LEU A 5 -17.79 -21.24 -9.49
C LEU A 5 -17.80 -20.09 -8.47
N LEU A 6 -17.23 -20.33 -7.29
CA LEU A 6 -17.01 -19.26 -6.31
C LEU A 6 -16.09 -18.16 -6.85
N GLY A 7 -15.03 -18.53 -7.57
CA GLY A 7 -14.14 -17.56 -8.22
C GLY A 7 -14.87 -16.65 -9.19
N VAL A 8 -15.78 -17.18 -10.00
CA VAL A 8 -16.59 -16.39 -10.94
C VAL A 8 -17.54 -15.43 -10.22
N LEU A 9 -18.11 -15.85 -9.09
CA LEU A 9 -18.99 -15.00 -8.26
C LEU A 9 -18.21 -13.82 -7.67
N VAL A 10 -17.01 -14.07 -7.12
CA VAL A 10 -16.12 -13.04 -6.57
C VAL A 10 -15.65 -12.07 -7.68
N GLU A 11 -15.28 -12.60 -8.85
CA GLU A 11 -14.91 -11.76 -10.00
C GLU A 11 -16.07 -10.87 -10.46
N LEU A 12 -17.32 -11.36 -10.40
CA LEU A 12 -18.48 -10.53 -10.72
C LEU A 12 -18.65 -9.37 -9.73
N GLN A 13 -18.44 -9.62 -8.43
CA GLN A 13 -18.47 -8.57 -7.40
C GLN A 13 -17.43 -7.49 -7.68
N ARG A 14 -16.20 -7.89 -8.02
CA ARG A 14 -15.09 -6.96 -8.26
C ARG A 14 -15.27 -6.12 -9.53
N ARG A 15 -15.79 -6.73 -10.60
CA ARG A 15 -15.86 -6.11 -11.93
C ARG A 15 -17.22 -5.51 -12.28
N GLY A 16 -18.23 -5.77 -11.49
CA GLY A 16 -19.57 -5.23 -11.62
C GLY A 16 -20.41 -5.78 -12.77
N THR A 17 -19.81 -6.36 -13.82
CA THR A 17 -20.54 -6.87 -14.99
C THR A 17 -20.03 -8.22 -15.49
N MET A 18 -20.95 -9.09 -15.97
CA MET A 18 -20.57 -10.36 -16.59
C MET A 18 -19.65 -10.21 -17.81
N ARG A 19 -19.78 -9.09 -18.55
CA ARG A 19 -18.90 -8.79 -19.69
C ARG A 19 -17.48 -8.48 -19.26
N ALA A 20 -17.29 -7.79 -18.14
CA ALA A 20 -15.98 -7.51 -17.58
C ALA A 20 -15.32 -8.80 -17.03
N VAL A 21 -16.09 -9.65 -16.36
CA VAL A 21 -15.63 -10.99 -15.94
C VAL A 21 -15.21 -11.84 -17.14
N ALA A 22 -16.02 -11.87 -18.19
CA ALA A 22 -15.74 -12.63 -19.41
C ALA A 22 -14.39 -12.21 -20.04
N ARG A 23 -14.12 -10.90 -20.13
CA ARG A 23 -12.83 -10.40 -20.64
C ARG A 23 -11.65 -10.81 -19.76
N ALA A 24 -11.81 -10.73 -18.45
CA ALA A 24 -10.74 -11.01 -17.51
C ALA A 24 -10.40 -12.50 -17.41
N THR A 25 -11.42 -13.36 -17.53
CA THR A 25 -11.25 -14.81 -17.39
C THR A 25 -11.02 -15.54 -18.72
N GLY A 26 -11.11 -14.84 -19.85
CA GLY A 26 -11.01 -15.45 -21.18
C GLY A 26 -12.24 -16.28 -21.56
N TYR A 27 -13.32 -16.27 -20.76
CA TYR A 27 -14.57 -16.96 -21.06
C TYR A 27 -15.51 -16.11 -21.92
N GLY A 28 -16.47 -16.77 -22.59
CA GLY A 28 -17.60 -16.06 -23.19
C GLY A 28 -18.61 -15.60 -22.10
N THR A 29 -19.32 -14.51 -22.35
CA THR A 29 -20.34 -14.00 -21.41
C THR A 29 -21.43 -15.03 -21.09
N SER A 30 -21.79 -15.85 -22.07
CA SER A 30 -22.74 -16.98 -21.89
C SER A 30 -22.19 -18.05 -20.93
N ALA A 31 -20.89 -18.33 -20.99
CA ALA A 31 -20.24 -19.29 -20.09
C ALA A 31 -20.19 -18.75 -18.65
N VAL A 32 -19.90 -17.47 -18.47
CA VAL A 32 -19.95 -16.81 -17.15
C VAL A 32 -21.37 -16.91 -16.57
N SER A 33 -22.40 -16.58 -17.36
CA SER A 33 -23.81 -16.69 -16.93
C SER A 33 -24.19 -18.13 -16.57
N ALA A 34 -23.76 -19.12 -17.37
CA ALA A 34 -24.03 -20.54 -17.10
C ALA A 34 -23.35 -21.02 -15.80
N GLN A 35 -22.14 -20.57 -15.52
CA GLN A 35 -21.41 -20.91 -14.29
C GLN A 35 -22.09 -20.31 -13.04
N LEU A 36 -22.56 -19.07 -13.10
CA LEU A 36 -23.31 -18.45 -12.02
C LEU A 36 -24.65 -19.14 -11.78
N ALA A 37 -25.39 -19.47 -12.84
CA ALA A 37 -26.61 -20.25 -12.74
C ALA A 37 -26.39 -21.67 -12.19
N ALA A 38 -25.23 -22.29 -12.49
CA ALA A 38 -24.84 -23.57 -11.89
C ALA A 38 -24.58 -23.43 -10.39
N LEU A 39 -23.94 -22.34 -9.96
CA LEU A 39 -23.72 -22.05 -8.55
C LEU A 39 -25.06 -21.86 -7.81
N GLU A 40 -25.99 -21.07 -8.36
CA GLU A 40 -27.32 -20.86 -7.78
C GLU A 40 -28.09 -22.19 -7.60
N ARG A 41 -28.02 -23.07 -8.59
CA ARG A 41 -28.62 -24.41 -8.49
C ARG A 41 -27.96 -25.28 -7.41
N ASP A 42 -26.65 -25.18 -7.26
CA ASP A 42 -25.89 -25.94 -6.27
C ASP A 42 -26.18 -25.48 -4.82
N VAL A 43 -26.31 -24.17 -4.61
CA VAL A 43 -26.63 -23.61 -3.29
C VAL A 43 -28.13 -23.50 -3.00
N GLY A 44 -28.98 -23.70 -4.00
CA GLY A 44 -30.44 -23.75 -3.85
C GLY A 44 -31.13 -22.39 -3.61
N VAL A 45 -30.41 -21.29 -3.80
CA VAL A 45 -30.96 -19.93 -3.65
C VAL A 45 -30.46 -19.02 -4.76
N ALA A 46 -31.28 -18.02 -5.14
CA ALA A 46 -30.89 -17.01 -6.09
C ALA A 46 -29.82 -16.09 -5.48
N LEU A 47 -28.68 -15.96 -6.15
CA LEU A 47 -27.56 -15.09 -5.77
C LEU A 47 -27.60 -13.78 -6.52
N LEU A 48 -28.24 -13.79 -7.68
CA LEU A 48 -28.35 -12.65 -8.59
C LEU A 48 -29.80 -12.37 -8.95
N GLU A 49 -30.11 -11.09 -9.12
CA GLU A 49 -31.43 -10.63 -9.58
C GLU A 49 -31.28 -9.62 -10.73
N ARG A 50 -32.26 -9.55 -11.60
CA ARG A 50 -32.27 -8.59 -12.69
C ARG A 50 -32.93 -7.28 -12.27
N VAL A 51 -32.18 -6.20 -12.41
CA VAL A 51 -32.68 -4.83 -12.23
C VAL A 51 -32.54 -4.08 -13.56
N GLY A 52 -33.61 -4.04 -14.31
CA GLY A 52 -33.61 -3.50 -15.68
C GLY A 52 -32.72 -4.33 -16.63
N ARG A 53 -31.69 -3.71 -17.19
CA ARG A 53 -30.71 -4.38 -18.07
C ARG A 53 -29.49 -4.94 -17.32
N ASN A 54 -29.38 -4.64 -16.03
CA ASN A 54 -28.23 -5.02 -15.20
C ASN A 54 -28.57 -6.19 -14.29
N VAL A 55 -27.54 -6.83 -13.80
CA VAL A 55 -27.61 -7.90 -12.79
C VAL A 55 -27.06 -7.35 -11.49
N GLN A 56 -27.75 -7.57 -10.39
CA GLN A 56 -27.32 -7.20 -9.03
C GLN A 56 -27.29 -8.41 -8.11
N PHE A 57 -26.49 -8.34 -7.07
CA PHE A 57 -26.44 -9.37 -6.05
C PHE A 57 -27.67 -9.29 -5.12
N THR A 58 -28.28 -10.43 -4.84
CA THR A 58 -29.25 -10.58 -3.75
C THR A 58 -28.54 -10.47 -2.39
N ALA A 59 -29.30 -10.39 -1.29
CA ALA A 59 -28.72 -10.47 0.05
C ALA A 59 -27.97 -11.78 0.29
N ALA A 60 -28.46 -12.91 -0.29
CA ALA A 60 -27.77 -14.18 -0.24
C ALA A 60 -26.48 -14.18 -1.07
N GLY A 61 -26.51 -13.55 -2.25
CA GLY A 61 -25.35 -13.40 -3.11
C GLY A 61 -24.21 -12.62 -2.42
N ARG A 62 -24.52 -11.48 -1.80
CA ARG A 62 -23.52 -10.69 -1.04
C ARG A 62 -22.87 -11.50 0.08
N ARG A 63 -23.68 -12.21 0.90
CA ARG A 63 -23.15 -13.08 1.96
C ARG A 63 -22.27 -14.21 1.41
N LEU A 64 -22.69 -14.82 0.29
CA LEU A 64 -21.90 -15.89 -0.29
C LEU A 64 -20.56 -15.36 -0.86
N VAL A 65 -20.50 -14.14 -1.39
CA VAL A 65 -19.24 -13.51 -1.82
C VAL A 65 -18.25 -13.42 -0.67
N GLU A 66 -18.66 -12.94 0.51
CA GLU A 66 -17.81 -12.85 1.70
C GLU A 66 -17.22 -14.22 2.09
N HIS A 67 -18.06 -15.26 2.12
CA HIS A 67 -17.61 -16.63 2.40
C HIS A 67 -16.76 -17.20 1.27
N ALA A 68 -17.10 -16.91 0.01
CA ALA A 68 -16.36 -17.39 -1.15
C ALA A 68 -14.93 -16.85 -1.17
N GLU A 69 -14.71 -15.59 -0.82
CA GLU A 69 -13.37 -15.01 -0.67
C GLU A 69 -12.55 -15.78 0.36
N GLN A 70 -13.10 -16.06 1.53
CA GLN A 70 -12.43 -16.83 2.60
C GLN A 70 -12.08 -18.26 2.15
N ILE A 71 -13.02 -18.94 1.48
CA ILE A 71 -12.81 -20.30 0.96
C ILE A 71 -11.68 -20.31 -0.08
N LEU A 72 -11.69 -19.37 -1.02
CA LEU A 72 -10.67 -19.28 -2.06
C LEU A 72 -9.28 -18.98 -1.45
N VAL A 73 -9.19 -18.10 -0.47
CA VAL A 73 -7.96 -17.85 0.31
C VAL A 73 -7.46 -19.15 0.95
N THR A 74 -8.33 -19.90 1.61
CA THR A 74 -7.96 -21.16 2.28
C THR A 74 -7.48 -22.22 1.28
N VAL A 75 -8.13 -22.33 0.13
CA VAL A 75 -7.72 -23.26 -0.93
C VAL A 75 -6.36 -22.88 -1.51
N GLU A 76 -6.11 -21.59 -1.76
CA GLU A 76 -4.79 -21.14 -2.24
C GLU A 76 -3.70 -21.31 -1.17
N ALA A 77 -4.00 -21.06 0.11
CA ALA A 77 -3.09 -21.34 1.22
C ALA A 77 -2.72 -22.84 1.29
N ALA A 78 -3.71 -23.73 1.16
CA ALA A 78 -3.46 -25.18 1.13
C ALA A 78 -2.59 -25.59 -0.07
N ARG A 79 -2.87 -25.05 -1.25
CA ARG A 79 -2.04 -25.29 -2.45
C ARG A 79 -0.62 -24.76 -2.27
N ALA A 80 -0.46 -23.59 -1.66
CA ALA A 80 0.86 -23.02 -1.36
C ALA A 80 1.62 -23.87 -0.35
N ALA A 81 0.97 -24.36 0.72
CA ALA A 81 1.58 -25.25 1.70
C ALA A 81 2.09 -26.57 1.08
N LEU A 82 1.34 -27.13 0.12
CA LEU A 82 1.77 -28.32 -0.62
C LEU A 82 2.96 -28.06 -1.57
N ARG A 83 3.23 -26.80 -1.89
CA ARG A 83 4.35 -26.36 -2.73
C ARG A 83 5.48 -25.74 -1.92
N ALA A 84 5.38 -25.72 -0.59
CA ALA A 84 6.35 -25.05 0.29
C ALA A 84 7.78 -25.57 0.10
N ASP A 85 7.95 -26.86 -0.31
CA ASP A 85 9.24 -27.46 -0.64
C ASP A 85 9.70 -27.16 -2.08
N THR A 86 8.94 -26.41 -2.84
CA THR A 86 9.30 -26.06 -4.22
C THR A 86 10.03 -24.73 -4.22
N GLU A 87 11.24 -24.71 -4.76
CA GLU A 87 12.01 -23.46 -4.93
C GLU A 87 11.17 -22.41 -5.69
N PRO A 88 11.05 -21.17 -5.14
CA PRO A 88 10.31 -20.11 -5.80
C PRO A 88 10.78 -19.88 -7.23
N SER A 89 9.84 -19.90 -8.17
CA SER A 89 10.14 -19.80 -9.60
C SER A 89 8.99 -19.15 -10.36
N GLY A 90 9.26 -18.75 -11.60
CA GLY A 90 8.29 -18.09 -12.48
C GLY A 90 8.40 -16.57 -12.44
N LEU A 91 7.39 -15.89 -12.95
CA LEU A 91 7.29 -14.44 -13.01
C LEU A 91 6.47 -13.93 -11.83
N LEU A 92 6.99 -12.91 -11.12
CA LEU A 92 6.26 -12.13 -10.13
C LEU A 92 6.26 -10.66 -10.53
N GLN A 93 5.09 -10.09 -10.76
CA GLN A 93 4.91 -8.68 -11.11
C GLN A 93 4.71 -7.87 -9.84
N VAL A 94 5.56 -6.86 -9.65
CA VAL A 94 5.62 -6.06 -8.41
C VAL A 94 5.41 -4.58 -8.74
N GLY A 95 4.46 -3.95 -8.08
CA GLY A 95 4.24 -2.49 -8.12
C GLY A 95 4.68 -1.84 -6.83
N ALA A 96 5.41 -0.72 -6.90
CA ALA A 96 5.82 0.02 -5.70
C ALA A 96 6.16 1.48 -6.03
N TYR A 97 6.11 2.34 -5.03
CA TYR A 97 6.52 3.73 -5.16
C TYR A 97 8.05 3.88 -5.28
N ALA A 98 8.48 4.97 -5.93
CA ALA A 98 9.87 5.21 -6.33
C ALA A 98 10.91 4.96 -5.22
N SER A 99 10.67 5.49 -4.02
CA SER A 99 11.65 5.36 -2.93
C SER A 99 11.71 3.96 -2.32
N ALA A 100 10.64 3.15 -2.35
CA ALA A 100 10.69 1.74 -1.97
C ALA A 100 11.46 0.93 -3.02
N LEU A 101 11.20 1.21 -4.31
CA LEU A 101 11.96 0.58 -5.39
C LEU A 101 13.46 0.81 -5.21
N SER A 102 13.89 2.05 -5.07
CA SER A 102 15.31 2.39 -5.00
C SER A 102 16.00 1.91 -3.73
N ALA A 103 15.36 2.09 -2.57
CA ALA A 103 15.98 1.81 -1.29
C ALA A 103 15.94 0.33 -0.88
N ASP A 104 14.88 -0.39 -1.24
CA ASP A 104 14.62 -1.72 -0.70
C ASP A 104 14.45 -2.80 -1.78
N ILE A 105 13.62 -2.54 -2.80
CA ILE A 105 13.19 -3.61 -3.70
C ILE A 105 14.25 -3.94 -4.74
N VAL A 106 14.91 -2.95 -5.35
CA VAL A 106 15.98 -3.18 -6.35
C VAL A 106 17.18 -3.90 -5.74
N PRO A 107 17.70 -3.54 -4.53
CA PRO A 107 18.72 -4.32 -3.85
C PRO A 107 18.31 -5.78 -3.61
N VAL A 108 17.08 -6.01 -3.14
CA VAL A 108 16.54 -7.36 -2.91
C VAL A 108 16.38 -8.12 -4.23
N ALA A 109 15.86 -7.49 -5.27
CA ALA A 109 15.72 -8.12 -6.59
C ALA A 109 17.06 -8.58 -7.15
N ARG A 110 18.13 -7.77 -6.99
CA ARG A 110 19.49 -8.13 -7.35
C ARG A 110 19.99 -9.35 -6.58
N GLN A 111 19.74 -9.41 -5.29
CA GLN A 111 20.13 -10.54 -4.44
C GLN A 111 19.35 -11.81 -4.85
N LEU A 112 18.05 -11.70 -5.07
CA LEU A 112 17.19 -12.82 -5.47
C LEU A 112 17.52 -13.34 -6.86
N ALA A 113 17.94 -12.49 -7.80
CA ALA A 113 18.37 -12.93 -9.12
C ALA A 113 19.60 -13.89 -9.06
N ILE A 114 20.42 -13.78 -8.01
CA ILE A 114 21.58 -14.67 -7.79
C ILE A 114 21.15 -15.94 -7.04
N SER A 115 20.38 -15.77 -5.93
CA SER A 115 20.03 -16.90 -5.05
C SER A 115 18.87 -17.75 -5.59
N HIS A 116 17.97 -17.16 -6.40
CA HIS A 116 16.78 -17.81 -6.96
C HIS A 116 16.65 -17.52 -8.45
N PRO A 117 17.56 -18.02 -9.30
CA PRO A 117 17.65 -17.64 -10.72
C PRO A 117 16.42 -18.05 -11.56
N ARG A 118 15.57 -18.93 -11.03
CA ARG A 118 14.29 -19.31 -11.66
C ARG A 118 13.14 -18.36 -11.33
N LEU A 119 13.32 -17.41 -10.38
CA LEU A 119 12.36 -16.38 -10.06
C LEU A 119 12.72 -15.10 -10.83
N ARG A 120 11.80 -14.63 -11.65
CA ARG A 120 11.91 -13.37 -12.38
C ARG A 120 11.00 -12.34 -11.74
N LEU A 121 11.54 -11.18 -11.40
CA LEU A 121 10.78 -10.04 -10.91
C LEU A 121 10.61 -9.01 -12.04
N GLU A 122 9.38 -8.57 -12.29
CA GLU A 122 9.08 -7.40 -13.11
C GLU A 122 8.60 -6.27 -12.19
N LEU A 123 9.37 -5.17 -12.17
CA LEU A 123 9.16 -4.07 -11.25
C LEU A 123 8.52 -2.88 -11.98
N GLN A 124 7.49 -2.27 -11.38
CA GLN A 124 6.81 -1.10 -11.91
C GLN A 124 6.74 -0.01 -10.85
N GLU A 125 7.10 1.22 -11.22
CA GLU A 125 6.87 2.38 -10.36
C GLU A 125 5.41 2.78 -10.40
N ARG A 126 4.76 2.76 -9.24
CA ARG A 126 3.34 3.12 -9.05
C ARG A 126 3.12 3.69 -7.67
N GLU A 127 2.28 4.71 -7.57
CA GLU A 127 1.83 5.23 -6.28
C GLU A 127 0.78 4.31 -5.63
N PRO A 128 0.54 4.41 -4.30
CA PRO A 128 -0.32 3.48 -3.57
C PRO A 128 -1.70 3.25 -4.20
N ALA A 129 -2.38 4.28 -4.66
CA ALA A 129 -3.68 4.16 -5.30
C ALA A 129 -3.62 3.36 -6.61
N GLU A 130 -2.57 3.57 -7.43
CA GLU A 130 -2.34 2.83 -8.67
C GLU A 130 -2.01 1.37 -8.39
N VAL A 131 -1.18 1.09 -7.35
CA VAL A 131 -0.85 -0.26 -6.90
C VAL A 131 -2.12 -1.04 -6.55
N LEU A 132 -3.01 -0.44 -5.75
CA LEU A 132 -4.27 -1.08 -5.36
C LEU A 132 -5.16 -1.38 -6.57
N GLN A 133 -5.23 -0.45 -7.54
CA GLN A 133 -5.98 -0.66 -8.78
C GLN A 133 -5.39 -1.81 -9.62
N LEU A 134 -4.06 -1.84 -9.80
CA LEU A 134 -3.39 -2.89 -10.57
C LEU A 134 -3.55 -4.28 -9.91
N LEU A 135 -3.53 -4.35 -8.57
CA LEU A 135 -3.84 -5.58 -7.82
C LEU A 135 -5.28 -6.03 -8.07
N ALA A 136 -6.25 -5.10 -8.01
CA ALA A 136 -7.66 -5.39 -8.27
C ALA A 136 -7.89 -5.87 -9.71
N ASP A 137 -7.14 -5.33 -10.67
CA ASP A 137 -7.22 -5.68 -12.10
C ASP A 137 -6.37 -6.89 -12.51
N ASP A 138 -5.73 -7.58 -11.55
CA ASP A 138 -4.87 -8.76 -11.79
C ASP A 138 -3.65 -8.46 -12.67
N GLN A 139 -3.16 -7.22 -12.66
CA GLN A 139 -2.02 -6.77 -13.45
C GLN A 139 -0.69 -6.85 -12.71
N ILE A 140 -0.73 -6.92 -11.39
CA ILE A 140 0.42 -7.20 -10.53
C ILE A 140 0.04 -8.24 -9.47
N ASP A 141 1.04 -8.93 -8.94
CA ASP A 141 0.88 -9.98 -7.92
C ASP A 141 1.12 -9.47 -6.51
N LEU A 142 2.07 -8.53 -6.37
CA LEU A 142 2.52 -7.97 -5.11
C LEU A 142 2.65 -6.45 -5.24
N GLY A 143 2.14 -5.72 -4.28
CA GLY A 143 2.30 -4.29 -4.17
C GLY A 143 3.06 -3.88 -2.92
N PHE A 144 3.85 -2.81 -3.00
CA PHE A 144 4.34 -2.10 -1.82
C PHE A 144 3.74 -0.70 -1.81
N VAL A 145 3.07 -0.39 -0.72
CA VAL A 145 2.35 0.87 -0.52
C VAL A 145 2.81 1.53 0.77
N TYR A 146 2.44 2.78 0.96
CA TYR A 146 2.72 3.47 2.20
C TYR A 146 1.51 4.28 2.67
N ASP A 147 1.50 4.59 3.94
CA ASP A 147 0.71 5.64 4.55
C ASP A 147 1.54 6.37 5.62
N TYR A 148 0.91 7.28 6.32
CA TYR A 148 1.53 7.98 7.45
C TYR A 148 0.82 7.65 8.76
N SER A 149 1.57 7.64 9.87
CA SER A 149 1.00 7.36 11.19
C SER A 149 -0.15 8.30 11.57
N LEU A 150 -0.09 9.54 11.12
CA LEU A 150 -1.15 10.54 11.32
C LEU A 150 -2.24 10.49 10.23
N VAL A 151 -2.00 9.84 9.09
CA VAL A 151 -2.96 9.67 7.97
C VAL A 151 -3.04 8.18 7.63
N PRO A 152 -3.59 7.34 8.52
CA PRO A 152 -3.60 5.89 8.31
C PRO A 152 -4.57 5.49 7.18
N ARG A 153 -4.08 4.69 6.23
CA ARG A 153 -4.84 4.12 5.12
C ARG A 153 -4.85 2.60 5.15
N PHE A 154 -3.81 1.99 5.73
CA PHE A 154 -3.63 0.55 5.75
C PHE A 154 -3.57 0.03 7.18
N ARG A 155 -3.97 -1.23 7.35
CA ARG A 155 -3.87 -1.98 8.59
C ARG A 155 -3.34 -3.37 8.28
N ASP A 156 -2.35 -3.82 9.05
CA ASP A 156 -1.91 -5.21 8.98
C ASP A 156 -3.06 -6.13 9.42
N ASP A 157 -3.51 -6.99 8.52
CA ASP A 157 -4.59 -7.95 8.74
C ASP A 157 -4.06 -9.39 8.90
N GLY A 158 -2.73 -9.54 8.94
CA GLY A 158 -2.04 -10.83 8.97
C GLY A 158 -2.20 -11.64 7.68
N GLY A 159 -2.77 -11.05 6.62
CA GLY A 159 -3.09 -11.70 5.37
C GLY A 159 -2.68 -10.91 4.14
N ALA A 160 -3.66 -10.29 3.49
CA ALA A 160 -3.45 -9.56 2.24
C ALA A 160 -2.68 -8.24 2.41
N VAL A 161 -2.71 -7.66 3.59
CA VAL A 161 -1.95 -6.46 3.97
C VAL A 161 -0.98 -6.83 5.10
N ARG A 162 0.31 -6.63 4.87
CA ARG A 162 1.37 -6.92 5.86
C ARG A 162 2.23 -5.69 6.08
N PHE A 163 2.36 -5.27 7.34
CA PHE A 163 3.29 -4.24 7.73
C PHE A 163 4.75 -4.67 7.49
N ILE A 164 5.56 -3.77 6.93
CA ILE A 164 6.97 -4.01 6.61
C ILE A 164 7.87 -3.22 7.55
N CYS A 165 7.78 -1.90 7.55
CA CYS A 165 8.56 -1.02 8.42
C CYS A 165 7.93 0.35 8.55
N ALA A 166 8.35 1.10 9.57
CA ALA A 166 8.09 2.51 9.73
C ALA A 166 9.38 3.31 9.63
N THR A 167 9.30 4.48 9.00
CA THR A 167 10.43 5.39 8.85
C THR A 167 10.02 6.75 9.42
N PRO A 168 10.76 7.31 10.41
CA PRO A 168 10.51 8.66 10.90
C PRO A 168 10.55 9.68 9.76
N MET A 169 9.71 10.70 9.86
CA MET A 169 9.76 11.85 8.98
C MET A 169 10.70 12.91 9.57
N VAL A 170 11.40 13.61 8.70
CA VAL A 170 12.27 14.74 9.03
C VAL A 170 11.79 15.98 8.29
N LEU A 171 12.02 17.13 8.88
CA LEU A 171 11.75 18.41 8.23
C LEU A 171 12.98 18.82 7.41
N ALA A 172 12.80 19.01 6.11
CA ALA A 172 13.80 19.57 5.21
C ALA A 172 13.60 21.08 5.12
N ILE A 173 14.65 21.85 5.50
CA ILE A 173 14.66 23.32 5.47
C ILE A 173 15.88 23.82 4.71
N PRO A 174 15.85 25.02 4.11
CA PRO A 174 17.02 25.62 3.47
C PRO A 174 18.19 25.79 4.47
N ALA A 175 19.42 25.49 4.04
CA ALA A 175 20.61 25.50 4.89
C ALA A 175 20.94 26.90 5.48
N GLY A 176 20.49 27.95 4.81
CA GLY A 176 20.63 29.33 5.30
C GLY A 176 19.75 29.68 6.50
N ARG A 177 18.81 28.80 6.86
CA ARG A 177 17.92 29.00 8.00
C ARG A 177 18.45 28.24 9.21
N GLN A 178 18.47 28.92 10.38
CA GLN A 178 18.88 28.27 11.62
C GLN A 178 17.79 27.30 12.09
N ALA A 179 18.15 26.04 12.22
CA ALA A 179 17.35 25.08 12.98
C ALA A 179 17.72 25.20 14.46
N PRO A 180 16.76 25.28 15.39
CA PRO A 180 17.08 25.22 16.81
C PRO A 180 17.78 23.88 17.16
N ALA A 181 18.79 23.93 18.00
CA ALA A 181 19.64 22.78 18.33
C ALA A 181 18.91 21.68 19.15
N VAL A 182 17.81 22.03 19.80
CA VAL A 182 16.93 21.12 20.55
C VAL A 182 15.52 21.36 20.05
N VAL A 183 14.96 20.33 19.43
CA VAL A 183 13.72 20.47 18.69
C VAL A 183 12.55 20.17 19.62
N ASP A 184 12.01 21.21 20.23
CA ASP A 184 10.57 21.24 20.42
C ASP A 184 9.97 21.41 19.00
N SER A 185 9.37 20.34 18.48
CA SER A 185 8.79 20.32 17.13
C SER A 185 7.75 21.44 16.96
N SER A 186 7.06 21.82 18.04
CA SER A 186 6.05 22.87 18.06
C SER A 186 6.68 24.24 17.80
N ALA A 187 7.70 24.61 18.56
CA ALA A 187 8.39 25.90 18.41
C ALA A 187 9.09 26.04 17.04
N LEU A 188 9.62 24.90 16.53
CA LEU A 188 10.19 24.88 15.18
C LEU A 188 9.13 25.14 14.11
N LEU A 189 8.01 24.41 14.12
CA LEU A 189 6.93 24.58 13.14
C LEU A 189 6.31 25.98 13.20
N GLU A 190 6.13 26.56 14.41
CA GLU A 190 5.67 27.91 14.57
C GLU A 190 6.67 28.93 13.97
N SER A 191 7.98 28.73 14.15
CA SER A 191 9.02 29.59 13.57
C SER A 191 9.09 29.53 12.03
N LEU A 192 8.49 28.53 11.41
CA LEU A 192 8.47 28.29 9.97
C LEU A 192 7.08 28.51 9.36
N ALA A 193 6.11 29.05 10.13
CA ALA A 193 4.73 29.22 9.74
C ALA A 193 4.53 30.04 8.45
N ASP A 194 5.44 31.02 8.21
CA ASP A 194 5.39 31.88 7.02
C ASP A 194 5.94 31.20 5.75
N LEU A 195 6.51 30.01 5.87
CA LEU A 195 7.11 29.33 4.73
C LEU A 195 6.10 28.48 3.99
N SER A 196 6.27 28.44 2.67
CA SER A 196 5.51 27.54 1.82
C SER A 196 5.99 26.10 1.94
N TRP A 197 5.06 25.17 1.72
CA TRP A 197 5.34 23.74 1.70
C TRP A 197 5.47 23.21 0.28
N VAL A 198 6.39 22.26 0.12
CA VAL A 198 6.57 21.46 -1.09
C VAL A 198 6.10 20.03 -0.78
N VAL A 199 5.16 19.51 -1.56
CA VAL A 199 4.54 18.19 -1.34
C VAL A 199 4.62 17.32 -2.59
N ASN A 200 4.31 16.03 -2.46
CA ASN A 200 4.16 15.13 -3.61
C ASN A 200 2.95 15.57 -4.47
N SER A 201 3.11 15.46 -5.78
CA SER A 201 2.07 15.85 -6.77
C SER A 201 1.08 14.73 -7.09
N ARG A 202 1.40 13.46 -6.79
CA ARG A 202 0.65 12.28 -7.23
C ARG A 202 -0.36 11.76 -6.19
N GLY A 203 -0.48 12.40 -5.04
CA GLY A 203 -1.43 12.04 -3.99
C GLY A 203 -1.70 13.20 -3.04
N ASP A 204 -2.76 13.09 -2.27
CA ASP A 204 -3.16 14.13 -1.31
C ASP A 204 -2.66 13.83 0.13
N ASP A 205 -2.14 12.63 0.38
CA ASP A 205 -1.76 12.18 1.72
C ASP A 205 -0.62 13.01 2.33
N ASP A 206 0.33 13.51 1.52
CA ASP A 206 1.40 14.41 1.97
C ASP A 206 0.83 15.76 2.45
N GLY A 207 -0.14 16.29 1.71
CA GLY A 207 -0.85 17.52 2.09
C GLY A 207 -1.62 17.34 3.39
N GLU A 208 -2.39 16.26 3.51
CA GLU A 208 -3.14 15.92 4.73
C GLU A 208 -2.20 15.71 5.93
N LEU A 209 -1.04 15.07 5.73
CA LEU A 209 -0.02 14.93 6.76
C LEU A 209 0.45 16.29 7.28
N ILE A 210 0.81 17.20 6.37
CA ILE A 210 1.28 18.56 6.72
C ILE A 210 0.19 19.33 7.45
N GLU A 211 -1.05 19.28 6.98
CA GLU A 211 -2.19 19.92 7.64
C GLU A 211 -2.35 19.42 9.08
N ARG A 212 -2.25 18.10 9.32
CA ARG A 212 -2.35 17.52 10.67
C ARG A 212 -1.19 17.88 11.57
N VAL A 213 0.03 17.88 11.03
CA VAL A 213 1.24 18.28 11.78
C VAL A 213 1.16 19.76 12.17
N CYS A 214 0.78 20.63 11.25
CA CYS A 214 0.63 22.07 11.51
C CYS A 214 -0.53 22.39 12.43
N ALA A 215 -1.67 21.68 12.30
CA ALA A 215 -2.83 21.86 13.16
C ALA A 215 -2.52 21.58 14.64
N ALA A 216 -1.62 20.63 14.92
CA ALA A 216 -1.20 20.31 16.29
C ALA A 216 -0.54 21.50 17.01
N VAL A 217 -0.01 22.47 16.26
CA VAL A 217 0.65 23.71 16.77
C VAL A 217 -0.11 24.97 16.38
N GLY A 218 -1.34 24.85 15.90
CA GLY A 218 -2.19 26.01 15.55
C GLY A 218 -1.77 26.76 14.27
N VAL A 219 -0.91 26.18 13.43
CA VAL A 219 -0.43 26.76 12.17
C VAL A 219 -1.29 26.27 11.01
N ILE A 220 -1.61 27.16 10.07
CA ILE A 220 -2.27 26.82 8.81
C ILE A 220 -1.19 26.78 7.71
N PRO A 221 -0.87 25.63 7.13
CA PRO A 221 0.18 25.53 6.12
C PRO A 221 -0.25 26.11 4.77
N THR A 222 0.70 26.76 4.08
CA THR A 222 0.53 27.16 2.68
C THR A 222 1.26 26.19 1.77
N ILE A 223 0.55 25.33 1.03
CA ILE A 223 1.13 24.42 0.03
C ILE A 223 1.28 25.19 -1.28
N ALA A 224 2.50 25.56 -1.65
CA ALA A 224 2.78 26.33 -2.87
C ALA A 224 3.26 25.46 -4.03
N HIS A 225 3.94 24.34 -3.75
CA HIS A 225 4.58 23.54 -4.77
C HIS A 225 4.19 22.07 -4.64
N LYS A 226 3.93 21.44 -5.82
CA LYS A 226 3.64 20.00 -5.93
C LYS A 226 4.60 19.40 -6.93
N VAL A 227 5.45 18.46 -6.51
CA VAL A 227 6.49 17.81 -7.32
C VAL A 227 6.57 16.33 -7.02
N ASP A 228 7.03 15.52 -7.98
CA ASP A 228 6.82 14.06 -7.95
C ASP A 228 7.98 13.25 -7.33
N SER A 229 9.17 13.81 -7.17
CA SER A 229 10.29 13.05 -6.61
C SER A 229 10.91 13.67 -5.39
N LEU A 230 11.37 12.84 -4.43
CA LEU A 230 12.07 13.30 -3.24
C LEU A 230 13.32 14.14 -3.59
N GLY A 231 14.02 13.78 -4.68
CA GLY A 231 15.17 14.53 -5.18
C GLY A 231 14.79 15.94 -5.61
N LEU A 232 13.69 16.08 -6.36
CA LEU A 232 13.20 17.37 -6.81
C LEU A 232 12.65 18.21 -5.66
N ILE A 233 11.99 17.60 -4.67
CA ILE A 233 11.58 18.28 -3.44
C ILE A 233 12.81 18.91 -2.76
N LEU A 234 13.91 18.16 -2.61
CA LEU A 234 15.15 18.67 -2.04
C LEU A 234 15.76 19.83 -2.87
N ASP A 235 15.62 19.81 -4.21
CA ASP A 235 16.05 20.93 -5.08
C ASP A 235 15.26 22.21 -4.79
N PHE A 236 13.93 22.09 -4.61
CA PHE A 236 13.09 23.23 -4.24
C PHE A 236 13.46 23.79 -2.87
N VAL A 237 13.69 22.92 -1.89
CA VAL A 237 14.12 23.34 -0.55
C VAL A 237 15.50 24.01 -0.61
N ALA A 238 16.47 23.44 -1.35
CA ALA A 238 17.80 24.03 -1.52
C ALA A 238 17.76 25.41 -2.18
N ALA A 239 16.77 25.65 -3.05
CA ALA A 239 16.54 26.94 -3.72
C ALA A 239 15.73 27.95 -2.86
N ASP A 240 15.46 27.65 -1.59
CA ASP A 240 14.63 28.47 -0.66
C ASP A 240 13.20 28.72 -1.18
N LEU A 241 12.65 27.78 -1.95
CA LEU A 241 11.29 27.83 -2.46
C LEU A 241 10.23 27.27 -1.50
N GLY A 242 10.68 26.65 -0.40
CA GLY A 242 9.79 26.10 0.63
C GLY A 242 10.49 25.10 1.53
N ILE A 243 9.68 24.46 2.37
CA ILE A 243 10.08 23.39 3.30
C ILE A 243 9.30 22.12 2.98
N ALA A 244 9.77 20.96 3.46
CA ALA A 244 9.10 19.69 3.20
C ALA A 244 9.24 18.70 4.36
N LEU A 245 8.27 17.81 4.53
CA LEU A 245 8.40 16.61 5.34
C LEU A 245 8.87 15.46 4.45
N LEU A 246 9.99 14.83 4.81
CA LEU A 246 10.60 13.75 4.03
C LEU A 246 10.94 12.56 4.94
N PRO A 247 10.96 11.33 4.42
CA PRO A 247 11.43 10.18 5.20
C PRO A 247 12.92 10.33 5.53
N ALA A 248 13.31 9.95 6.74
CA ALA A 248 14.66 10.20 7.30
C ALA A 248 15.82 9.53 6.53
N PHE A 249 15.53 8.61 5.60
CA PHE A 249 16.56 7.99 4.76
C PHE A 249 16.91 8.78 3.48
N VAL A 250 16.27 9.94 3.25
CA VAL A 250 16.64 10.77 2.09
C VAL A 250 18.11 11.17 2.16
N PRO A 251 18.85 11.16 1.04
CA PRO A 251 20.24 11.55 1.06
C PRO A 251 20.40 13.01 1.43
N VAL A 252 21.39 13.29 2.26
CA VAL A 252 21.77 14.68 2.59
C VAL A 252 22.17 15.39 1.30
N ARG A 253 21.63 16.61 1.10
CA ARG A 253 21.89 17.44 -0.08
C ARG A 253 22.47 18.79 0.31
N ALA A 254 23.44 19.29 -0.48
CA ALA A 254 23.95 20.63 -0.28
C ALA A 254 22.81 21.66 -0.36
N GLY A 255 22.83 22.64 0.55
CA GLY A 255 21.77 23.65 0.61
C GLY A 255 20.53 23.25 1.40
N VAL A 256 20.49 22.04 1.99
CA VAL A 256 19.36 21.55 2.80
C VAL A 256 19.84 21.09 4.18
N ASN A 257 19.14 21.50 5.22
CA ASN A 257 19.24 20.94 6.56
C ASN A 257 18.07 19.96 6.77
N LEU A 258 18.39 18.74 7.21
CA LEU A 258 17.39 17.75 7.62
C LEU A 258 17.28 17.79 9.15
N VAL A 259 16.14 18.20 9.66
CA VAL A 259 15.88 18.37 11.09
C VAL A 259 14.97 17.25 11.57
N PRO A 260 15.43 16.35 12.46
CA PRO A 260 14.58 15.36 13.09
C PRO A 260 13.43 16.03 13.85
N LEU A 261 12.24 15.50 13.73
CA LEU A 261 11.11 15.84 14.59
C LEU A 261 11.19 15.05 15.90
N ALA A 262 10.37 15.43 16.90
CA ALA A 262 10.34 14.72 18.18
C ALA A 262 10.15 13.20 18.02
N THR A 263 10.51 12.44 19.06
CA THR A 263 10.50 10.96 19.02
C THR A 263 9.13 10.35 18.69
N ASP A 264 8.05 11.08 18.99
CA ASP A 264 6.66 10.76 18.66
C ASP A 264 6.17 11.44 17.36
N GLY A 265 7.10 11.99 16.58
CA GLY A 265 6.80 12.62 15.29
C GLY A 265 6.17 11.67 14.27
N PRO A 266 5.69 12.23 13.14
CA PRO A 266 5.05 11.45 12.11
C PRO A 266 6.01 10.42 11.49
N GLN A 267 5.47 9.27 11.14
CA GLN A 267 6.20 8.18 10.50
C GLN A 267 5.53 7.83 9.18
N ARG A 268 6.32 7.49 8.16
CA ARG A 268 5.84 6.82 6.95
C ARG A 268 5.93 5.32 7.18
N ARG A 269 4.81 4.63 7.01
CA ARG A 269 4.68 3.18 7.22
C ARG A 269 4.58 2.48 5.87
N MET A 270 5.41 1.48 5.64
CA MET A 270 5.41 0.67 4.42
C MET A 270 4.66 -0.63 4.67
N TYR A 271 3.84 -1.02 3.71
CA TYR A 271 3.10 -2.27 3.71
C TYR A 271 3.32 -3.03 2.41
N ALA A 272 3.38 -4.35 2.49
CA ALA A 272 3.21 -5.23 1.35
C ALA A 272 1.72 -5.57 1.23
N VAL A 273 1.19 -5.49 0.03
CA VAL A 273 -0.23 -5.77 -0.26
C VAL A 273 -0.33 -6.78 -1.39
N THR A 274 -1.26 -7.72 -1.25
CA THR A 274 -1.55 -8.74 -2.26
C THR A 274 -3.05 -8.90 -2.41
N ARG A 275 -3.48 -9.63 -3.42
CA ARG A 275 -4.85 -10.14 -3.40
C ARG A 275 -4.97 -11.23 -2.34
N PRO A 276 -6.15 -11.38 -1.71
CA PRO A 276 -6.40 -12.45 -0.75
C PRO A 276 -5.99 -13.83 -1.30
N GLY A 277 -5.23 -14.59 -0.51
CA GLY A 277 -4.70 -15.90 -0.88
C GLY A 277 -3.33 -15.88 -1.57
N ARG A 278 -2.94 -14.78 -2.21
CA ARG A 278 -1.64 -14.67 -2.91
C ARG A 278 -0.46 -14.46 -1.95
N GLN A 279 -0.69 -14.00 -0.72
CA GLN A 279 0.33 -13.84 0.31
C GLN A 279 1.08 -15.14 0.64
N HIS A 280 0.44 -16.30 0.40
CA HIS A 280 1.01 -17.62 0.65
C HIS A 280 1.80 -18.20 -0.53
N TRP A 281 1.84 -17.52 -1.66
CA TRP A 281 2.66 -17.98 -2.78
C TRP A 281 4.14 -17.91 -2.41
N PRO A 282 4.93 -18.97 -2.70
CA PRO A 282 6.33 -19.02 -2.32
C PRO A 282 7.14 -17.80 -2.79
N ALA A 283 6.92 -17.35 -4.02
CA ALA A 283 7.57 -16.16 -4.57
C ALA A 283 7.16 -14.87 -3.83
N THR A 284 5.86 -14.69 -3.55
CA THR A 284 5.34 -13.53 -2.81
C THR A 284 5.89 -13.50 -1.38
N SER A 285 5.82 -14.64 -0.66
CA SER A 285 6.35 -14.75 0.70
C SER A 285 7.84 -14.49 0.75
N LEU A 286 8.61 -15.04 -0.20
CA LEU A 286 10.05 -14.83 -0.29
C LEU A 286 10.38 -13.35 -0.50
N VAL A 287 9.78 -12.70 -1.50
CA VAL A 287 10.05 -11.28 -1.81
C VAL A 287 9.64 -10.38 -0.65
N THR A 288 8.44 -10.57 -0.10
CA THR A 288 7.96 -9.80 1.06
C THR A 288 8.88 -9.97 2.27
N GLY A 289 9.29 -11.21 2.58
CA GLY A 289 10.21 -11.50 3.68
C GLY A 289 11.60 -10.91 3.46
N SER A 290 12.12 -10.98 2.22
CA SER A 290 13.44 -10.42 1.88
C SER A 290 13.44 -8.89 1.95
N VAL A 291 12.37 -8.23 1.49
CA VAL A 291 12.24 -6.76 1.60
C VAL A 291 12.13 -6.35 3.06
N ALA A 292 11.35 -7.06 3.88
CA ALA A 292 11.26 -6.79 5.31
C ALA A 292 12.63 -6.94 6.01
N ALA A 293 13.37 -8.01 5.72
CA ALA A 293 14.70 -8.23 6.28
C ALA A 293 15.70 -7.14 5.83
N HIS A 294 15.65 -6.73 4.54
CA HIS A 294 16.50 -5.67 4.02
C HIS A 294 16.20 -4.32 4.68
N ALA A 295 14.92 -3.95 4.81
CA ALA A 295 14.49 -2.71 5.45
C ALA A 295 14.96 -2.59 6.91
N VAL A 296 15.12 -3.72 7.62
CA VAL A 296 15.71 -3.78 8.97
C VAL A 296 17.21 -3.50 8.96
N GLN A 297 17.92 -4.13 7.99
CA GLN A 297 19.37 -4.09 7.92
C GLN A 297 19.90 -2.81 7.32
N ALA A 298 19.13 -2.15 6.46
CA ALA A 298 19.50 -0.87 5.89
C ALA A 298 19.60 0.17 7.02
N ALA A 299 20.84 0.31 7.55
CA ALA A 299 21.17 1.17 8.68
C ALA A 299 20.63 2.59 8.50
N GLY A 300 19.61 2.92 9.28
CA GLY A 300 18.94 4.22 9.32
C GLY A 300 17.83 4.18 10.36
N PRO A 301 17.16 5.30 10.64
CA PRO A 301 16.11 5.39 11.64
C PRO A 301 14.81 4.69 11.19
N ARG A 302 14.90 3.39 10.87
CA ARG A 302 13.74 2.56 10.57
C ARG A 302 13.42 1.68 11.77
N VAL A 303 12.16 1.67 12.19
CA VAL A 303 11.70 0.88 13.33
C VAL A 303 10.83 -0.26 12.83
N LEU A 304 11.14 -1.47 13.32
CA LEU A 304 10.26 -2.63 13.22
C LEU A 304 9.41 -2.69 14.49
N GLU A 305 8.52 -1.80 14.70
CA GLU A 305 7.48 -2.00 15.70
C GLU A 305 6.29 -2.70 15.06
N ARG A 306 5.66 -3.62 15.80
CA ARG A 306 4.34 -4.13 15.47
C ARG A 306 3.42 -2.92 15.32
N ASP A 307 2.59 -2.91 14.29
CA ASP A 307 1.62 -1.85 14.01
C ASP A 307 1.00 -1.32 15.31
N PRO A 308 1.31 -0.07 15.75
CA PRO A 308 0.76 0.50 16.97
C PRO A 308 -0.78 0.68 16.92
N GLY A 309 -1.39 0.52 15.73
CA GLY A 309 -2.84 0.50 15.57
C GLY A 309 -3.55 -0.73 16.13
N ALA A 310 -2.82 -1.78 16.53
CA ALA A 310 -3.40 -2.99 17.12
C ALA A 310 -3.89 -2.83 18.56
N SER A 311 -3.58 -1.73 19.25
CA SER A 311 -3.86 -1.51 20.68
C SER A 311 -4.78 -0.33 21.03
N HIS A 312 -5.47 0.30 20.07
CA HIS A 312 -6.47 1.31 20.40
C HIS A 312 -7.87 0.69 20.45
N PRO A 313 -8.62 0.87 21.57
CA PRO A 313 -10.01 0.46 21.65
C PRO A 313 -10.85 1.24 20.61
N PRO A 314 -11.97 0.67 20.15
CA PRO A 314 -12.82 1.34 19.17
C PRO A 314 -13.34 2.66 19.74
N TYR A 315 -13.28 3.73 18.93
CA TYR A 315 -13.87 5.02 19.25
C TYR A 315 -15.32 4.84 19.70
N PRO A 316 -15.75 5.49 20.77
CA PRO A 316 -17.15 5.47 21.17
C PRO A 316 -17.99 6.05 20.02
N LYS A 317 -18.98 5.28 19.57
CA LYS A 317 -20.01 5.77 18.65
C LYS A 317 -20.69 6.96 19.31
N GLY A 318 -20.56 8.13 18.73
CA GLY A 318 -21.29 9.31 19.14
C GLY A 318 -22.79 9.02 19.10
N SER A 319 -23.43 9.07 20.24
CA SER A 319 -24.87 9.14 20.40
C SER A 319 -25.31 10.56 20.03
N GLY A 320 -26.14 10.67 18.99
CA GLY A 320 -26.76 11.91 18.58
C GLY A 320 -27.53 11.69 17.29
#